data_c45f7ffa59cf5292f6988dd0d5732881
#
_entry.id   c45f7ffa59cf5292f6988dd0d5732881
#
_cell.length_a   1.000
_cell.length_b   1.000
_cell.length_c   1.000
_cell.angle_alpha   90.00
_cell.angle_beta   90.00
_cell.angle_gamma   90.00
#
_symmetry.space_group_name_H-M   'P 1'
#
loop_
_entity.id
_entity.type
_entity.pdbx_description
1 polymer ?
#
loop_
_entity_poly.entity_id
_entity_poly.type
_entity_poly.pdbx_seq_one_letter_code
_entity_poly.pdbx_strand_id
1 'polypeptide(L)' 'MAALFEKGKTYTFYFTRDHGEVSITGQVLSYESPLVKIETEGLVRVINCSSSYFVEAIARREDEETT' A
#
# COMPACT_ATOMS: atom_id res chain seq x y z
N MET A 1 17.77 -8.12 -5.34
CA MET A 1 16.45 -8.62 -4.99
C MET A 1 15.39 -7.54 -5.24
N ALA A 2 14.29 -7.92 -5.84
CA ALA A 2 13.26 -6.95 -6.16
C ALA A 2 12.55 -6.48 -4.90
N ALA A 3 12.19 -5.21 -4.87
CA ALA A 3 11.41 -4.67 -3.77
C ALA A 3 9.99 -5.22 -3.86
N LEU A 4 9.40 -5.47 -2.70
CA LEU A 4 8.04 -5.94 -2.66
C LEU A 4 7.08 -4.88 -3.21
N PHE A 5 7.34 -3.63 -2.88
CA PHE A 5 6.52 -2.51 -3.38
C PHE A 5 7.39 -1.64 -4.26
N GLU A 6 6.89 -1.32 -5.44
CA GLU A 6 7.64 -0.54 -6.41
C GLU A 6 7.31 0.93 -6.25
N LYS A 7 8.36 1.74 -6.18
CA LYS A 7 8.21 3.19 -6.07
C LYS A 7 7.44 3.72 -7.27
N GLY A 8 6.49 4.60 -7.01
CA GLY A 8 5.71 5.22 -8.06
C GLY A 8 4.43 4.47 -8.41
N LYS A 9 4.28 3.25 -7.94
CA LYS A 9 3.07 2.50 -8.23
C LYS A 9 2.04 2.70 -7.14
N THR A 10 0.79 2.53 -7.50
CA THR A 10 -0.33 2.69 -6.60
C THR A 10 -0.80 1.34 -6.11
N TYR A 11 -0.97 1.22 -4.81
CA TYR A 11 -1.43 -0.01 -4.18
C TYR A 11 -2.61 0.30 -3.27
N THR A 12 -3.46 -0.68 -3.09
CA THR A 12 -4.50 -0.64 -2.07
C THR A 12 -4.10 -1.61 -0.98
N PHE A 13 -3.97 -1.08 0.23
CA PHE A 13 -3.52 -1.85 1.39
C PHE A 13 -4.74 -2.17 2.25
N TYR A 14 -4.89 -3.42 2.64
CA TYR A 14 -6.02 -3.88 3.43
C TYR A 14 -5.55 -4.25 4.83
N PHE A 15 -6.30 -3.78 5.81
CA PHE A 15 -6.02 -4.06 7.22
C PHE A 15 -7.27 -4.58 7.87
N THR A 16 -7.09 -5.42 8.88
CA THR A 16 -8.22 -5.90 9.68
C THR A 16 -8.22 -5.15 11.00
N ARG A 17 -9.42 -4.79 11.44
CA ARG A 17 -9.60 -4.08 12.69
C ARG A 17 -10.76 -4.72 13.45
N ASP A 18 -10.96 -4.24 14.68
CA ASP A 18 -11.97 -4.82 15.56
C ASP A 18 -13.35 -4.79 14.93
N HIS A 19 -13.63 -3.76 14.15
CA HIS A 19 -14.96 -3.57 13.59
C HIS A 19 -15.02 -3.90 12.11
N GLY A 20 -13.99 -4.55 11.59
CA GLY A 20 -14.01 -4.93 10.20
C GLY A 20 -12.74 -4.56 9.49
N GLU A 21 -12.84 -4.52 8.18
CA GLU A 21 -11.69 -4.32 7.31
C GLU A 21 -11.59 -2.86 6.89
N VAL A 22 -10.36 -2.35 6.86
CA VAL A 22 -10.08 -0.98 6.44
C VAL A 22 -9.12 -1.04 5.28
N SER A 23 -9.30 -0.18 4.30
CA SER A 23 -8.39 -0.12 3.16
C SER A 23 -7.86 1.30 2.99
N ILE A 24 -6.62 1.38 2.49
CA ILE A 24 -5.97 2.65 2.19
C ILE A 24 -5.32 2.51 0.82
N THR A 25 -5.61 3.44 -0.07
CA THR A 25 -5.02 3.44 -1.40
C THR A 25 -4.06 4.60 -1.52
N GLY A 26 -2.84 4.33 -1.99
CA GLY A 26 -1.86 5.38 -2.15
C GLY A 26 -0.73 4.98 -3.06
N GLN A 27 0.06 5.98 -3.45
CA GLN A 27 1.21 5.77 -4.31
C GLN A 27 2.45 5.59 -3.44
N VAL A 28 3.23 4.56 -3.75
CA VAL A 28 4.43 4.26 -2.98
C VAL A 28 5.50 5.30 -3.25
N LEU A 29 5.99 5.93 -2.21
CA LEU A 29 7.09 6.87 -2.30
C LEU A 29 8.42 6.19 -2.03
N SER A 30 8.44 5.27 -1.08
CA SER A 30 9.64 4.50 -0.77
C SER A 30 9.24 3.28 0.03
N TYR A 31 10.12 2.30 0.06
CA TYR A 31 9.87 1.06 0.78
C TYR A 31 11.17 0.62 1.44
N GLU A 32 11.11 0.51 2.76
CA GLU A 32 12.21 -0.06 3.55
C GLU A 32 11.58 -1.09 4.46
N SER A 33 11.69 -2.35 4.05
CA SER A 33 11.02 -3.43 4.76
C SER A 33 11.23 -3.33 6.25
N PRO A 34 10.17 -3.42 7.06
CA PRO A 34 8.78 -3.67 6.66
C PRO A 34 7.94 -2.40 6.48
N LEU A 35 8.57 -1.24 6.35
CA LEU A 35 7.86 0.02 6.30
C LEU A 35 7.72 0.50 4.86
N VAL A 36 6.51 0.89 4.48
CA VAL A 36 6.26 1.47 3.18
C VAL A 36 5.69 2.86 3.38
N LYS A 37 6.25 3.82 2.65
CA LYS A 37 5.78 5.20 2.72
C LYS A 37 4.93 5.47 1.48
N ILE A 38 3.72 5.93 1.69
CA ILE A 38 2.80 6.18 0.58
C ILE A 38 2.24 7.59 0.69
N GLU A 39 1.78 8.09 -0.44
CA GLU A 39 1.08 9.36 -0.51
C GLU A 39 -0.37 9.09 -0.87
N THR A 40 -1.30 9.61 -0.07
CA THR A 40 -2.71 9.43 -0.30
C THR A 40 -3.44 10.70 0.09
N GLU A 41 -4.19 11.26 -0.84
CA GLU A 41 -5.02 12.46 -0.60
C GLU A 41 -4.21 13.59 -0.02
N GLY A 42 -2.99 13.77 -0.52
CA GLY A 42 -2.15 14.86 -0.06
C GLY A 42 -1.43 14.62 1.25
N LEU A 43 -1.60 13.44 1.81
CA LEU A 43 -0.94 13.07 3.06
C LEU A 43 0.10 11.99 2.80
N VAL A 44 1.17 12.04 3.59
CA VAL A 44 2.19 11.00 3.56
C VAL A 44 1.95 10.08 4.74
N ARG A 45 1.80 8.79 4.47
CA ARG A 45 1.56 7.80 5.51
C ARG A 45 2.64 6.74 5.46
N VAL A 46 2.99 6.21 6.63
CA VAL A 46 3.93 5.11 6.74
C VAL A 46 3.16 3.90 7.24
N ILE A 47 3.25 2.81 6.48
CA ILE A 47 2.52 1.59 6.78
C ILE A 47 3.52 0.51 7.16
N ASN A 48 3.25 -0.16 8.27
CA ASN A 48 4.09 -1.25 8.74
C ASN A 48 3.49 -2.57 8.25
N CYS A 49 4.12 -3.16 7.25
CA CYS A 49 3.60 -4.37 6.62
C CYS A 49 3.82 -5.62 7.46
N SER A 50 4.54 -5.50 8.56
CA SER A 50 4.69 -6.65 9.46
C SER A 50 3.69 -6.59 10.62
N SER A 51 2.81 -5.59 10.62
CA SER A 51 1.78 -5.50 11.63
C SER A 51 0.81 -6.66 11.50
N SER A 52 0.33 -7.15 12.64
CA SER A 52 -0.64 -8.25 12.63
C SER A 52 -1.98 -7.83 12.05
N TYR A 53 -2.20 -6.53 11.89
CA TYR A 53 -3.45 -6.04 11.30
C TYR A 53 -3.35 -5.93 9.79
N PHE A 54 -2.19 -6.06 9.22
CA PHE A 54 -2.02 -5.97 7.77
C PHE A 54 -2.42 -7.29 7.12
N VAL A 55 -3.28 -7.22 6.12
CA VAL A 55 -3.78 -8.41 5.45
C VAL A 55 -3.10 -8.59 4.10
N GLU A 56 -3.23 -7.61 3.23
CA GLU A 56 -2.65 -7.73 1.89
C GLU A 56 -2.60 -6.37 1.23
N ALA A 57 -1.84 -6.30 0.16
CA ALA A 57 -1.78 -5.12 -0.68
C ALA A 57 -1.99 -5.56 -2.12
N ILE A 58 -2.81 -4.81 -2.85
CA ILE A 58 -3.10 -5.12 -4.23
C ILE A 58 -2.60 -3.99 -5.11
N ALA A 59 -1.76 -4.33 -6.09
CA ALA A 59 -1.23 -3.33 -7.01
C ALA A 59 -2.26 -2.98 -8.05
N ARG A 60 -2.40 -1.70 -8.34
CA ARG A 60 -3.25 -1.28 -9.43
C ARG A 60 -2.55 -1.56 -10.74
N ARG A 61 -3.29 -2.07 -11.68
CA ARG A 61 -2.75 -2.36 -12.99
C ARG A 61 -3.14 -1.24 -13.92
N GLU A 62 -2.16 -0.40 -14.18
CA GLU A 62 -2.45 0.81 -14.95
C GLU A 62 -2.85 0.52 -16.37
N ASP A 63 -2.29 -0.54 -16.93
CA ASP A 63 -2.60 -0.87 -18.31
C ASP A 63 -4.05 -1.30 -18.47
N GLU A 64 -4.70 -1.74 -17.41
CA GLU A 64 -6.11 -2.07 -17.48
C GLU A 64 -6.97 -0.84 -17.51
N GLU A 65 -6.47 0.26 -17.01
CA GLU A 65 -7.25 1.47 -16.96
C GLU A 65 -7.34 2.16 -18.30
N THR A 66 -6.44 1.83 -19.19
CA THR A 66 -6.43 2.48 -20.49
C THR A 66 -7.34 1.82 -21.49
N THR A 67 -7.92 0.72 -21.14
CA THR A 67 -8.80 0.00 -22.06
C THR A 67 -10.25 0.35 -21.93
#